data_9c4fbf14f74f9894e1ed0560665cb936
#
_entry.id   9c4fbf14f74f9894e1ed0560665cb936
#
_cell.length_a   1.000
_cell.length_b   1.000
_cell.length_c   1.000
_cell.angle_alpha   90.00
_cell.angle_beta   90.00
_cell.angle_gamma   90.00
#
_symmetry.space_group_name_H-M   'P 1'
#
loop_
_entity.id
_entity.type
_entity.pdbx_description
1 polymer ?
#
loop_
_entity_poly.entity_id
_entity_poly.type
_entity_poly.pdbx_seq_one_letter_code
_entity_poly.pdbx_strand_id
1 'polypeptide(L)'
;MSAVSALFIGNSFTQRNDVPALVARLAAARGHALHHALISAGGASLRMHLNKGEAQRTIERGGWDWVVLQEQSTLPIKNAKRFHENVRAFDAVIREHGARTALYLTWARRTAPESQRALTDAYRAIGAELGAAVVPAGIAWQRFLAEHDTPALHDADGSHPTLAGSYLAACCFLPVLFRENPLGIERSAPGLDDDAVARLQAAAAAAG
;
A
#
# COMPACT_ATOMS: atom_id res chain seq x y z
N MET A 1 2.74 -23.99 0.58
CA MET A 1 1.97 -22.85 1.13
C MET A 1 2.85 -22.13 2.12
N SER A 2 3.13 -20.85 1.91
CA SER A 2 3.79 -20.02 2.93
C SER A 2 2.72 -19.18 3.66
N ALA A 3 2.91 -18.99 4.95
CA ALA A 3 2.12 -18.06 5.75
C ALA A 3 2.97 -16.81 5.99
N VAL A 4 2.39 -15.64 5.78
CA VAL A 4 3.01 -14.33 6.02
C VAL A 4 2.14 -13.57 7.02
N SER A 5 2.77 -12.89 7.97
CA SER A 5 2.09 -12.00 8.90
C SER A 5 2.44 -10.54 8.60
N ALA A 6 1.44 -9.67 8.46
CA ALA A 6 1.64 -8.27 8.14
C ALA A 6 0.76 -7.33 8.98
N LEU A 7 1.40 -6.36 9.62
CA LEU A 7 0.73 -5.24 10.28
C LEU A 7 0.65 -4.05 9.33
N PHE A 8 -0.55 -3.56 9.05
CA PHE A 8 -0.76 -2.36 8.26
C PHE A 8 -0.99 -1.16 9.18
N ILE A 9 -0.24 -0.08 8.95
CA ILE A 9 -0.36 1.18 9.69
C ILE A 9 -0.63 2.28 8.67
N GLY A 10 -1.79 2.94 8.77
CA GLY A 10 -2.19 3.92 7.77
C GLY A 10 -3.45 4.70 8.13
N ASN A 11 -4.19 5.06 7.11
CA ASN A 11 -5.42 5.84 7.25
C ASN A 11 -6.52 5.28 6.32
N SER A 12 -7.47 6.13 5.92
CA SER A 12 -8.58 5.74 5.05
C SER A 12 -8.15 5.15 3.69
N PHE A 13 -6.93 5.43 3.20
CA PHE A 13 -6.43 4.85 1.96
C PHE A 13 -6.13 3.36 2.09
N THR A 14 -5.79 2.90 3.27
CA THR A 14 -5.61 1.47 3.58
C THR A 14 -6.91 0.83 4.07
N GLN A 15 -7.73 1.60 4.80
CA GLN A 15 -8.95 1.09 5.44
C GLN A 15 -10.11 0.92 4.45
N ARG A 16 -10.27 1.85 3.48
CA ARG A 16 -11.36 1.75 2.51
C ARG A 16 -11.23 0.47 1.68
N ASN A 17 -12.37 -0.21 1.49
CA ASN A 17 -12.47 -1.49 0.80
C ASN A 17 -11.59 -2.59 1.39
N ASP A 18 -11.08 -2.41 2.62
CA ASP A 18 -10.25 -3.37 3.34
C ASP A 18 -9.07 -3.89 2.49
N VAL A 19 -8.13 -2.99 2.18
CA VAL A 19 -6.95 -3.35 1.37
C VAL A 19 -6.22 -4.58 1.92
N PRO A 20 -6.00 -4.75 3.25
CA PRO A 20 -5.39 -5.96 3.79
C PRO A 20 -6.17 -7.24 3.46
N ALA A 21 -7.50 -7.22 3.53
CA ALA A 21 -8.33 -8.37 3.16
C ALA A 21 -8.29 -8.66 1.65
N LEU A 22 -8.21 -7.62 0.80
CA LEU A 22 -8.00 -7.81 -0.64
C LEU A 22 -6.64 -8.48 -0.92
N VAL A 23 -5.57 -8.06 -0.24
CA VAL A 23 -4.24 -8.70 -0.34
C VAL A 23 -4.31 -10.16 0.11
N ALA A 24 -4.99 -10.44 1.23
CA ALA A 24 -5.15 -11.81 1.74
C ALA A 24 -5.90 -12.71 0.74
N ARG A 25 -6.94 -12.19 0.09
CA ARG A 25 -7.68 -12.92 -0.96
C ARG A 25 -6.81 -13.22 -2.17
N LEU A 26 -6.03 -12.23 -2.64
CA LEU A 26 -5.10 -12.41 -3.76
C LEU A 26 -4.00 -13.41 -3.42
N ALA A 27 -3.44 -13.35 -2.21
CA ALA A 27 -2.46 -14.30 -1.72
C ALA A 27 -3.01 -15.72 -1.66
N ALA A 28 -4.25 -15.89 -1.17
CA ALA A 28 -4.93 -17.20 -1.11
C ALA A 28 -5.11 -17.82 -2.51
N ALA A 29 -5.43 -17.00 -3.52
CA ALA A 29 -5.52 -17.47 -4.91
C ALA A 29 -4.16 -17.95 -5.49
N ARG A 30 -3.04 -17.56 -4.85
CA ARG A 30 -1.67 -18.04 -5.15
C ARG A 30 -1.18 -19.13 -4.18
N GLY A 31 -2.04 -19.63 -3.31
CA GLY A 31 -1.70 -20.69 -2.37
C GLY A 31 -0.94 -20.22 -1.13
N HIS A 32 -1.02 -18.95 -0.80
CA HIS A 32 -0.42 -18.37 0.41
C HIS A 32 -1.48 -17.93 1.42
N ALA A 33 -1.10 -17.89 2.71
CA ALA A 33 -1.93 -17.31 3.77
C ALA A 33 -1.35 -15.96 4.19
N LEU A 34 -2.22 -14.95 4.37
CA LEU A 34 -1.86 -13.67 5.00
C LEU A 34 -2.61 -13.52 6.32
N HIS A 35 -1.88 -13.54 7.42
CA HIS A 35 -2.37 -13.08 8.70
C HIS A 35 -2.14 -11.58 8.80
N HIS A 36 -3.19 -10.80 8.96
CA HIS A 36 -3.04 -9.34 8.96
C HIS A 36 -3.77 -8.65 10.11
N ALA A 37 -3.26 -7.51 10.50
CA ALA A 37 -3.93 -6.54 11.37
C ALA A 37 -3.81 -5.15 10.76
N LEU A 38 -4.77 -4.28 11.08
CA LEU A 38 -4.80 -2.90 10.62
C LEU A 38 -4.91 -1.93 11.81
N ILE A 39 -3.98 -0.98 11.88
CA ILE A 39 -4.07 0.20 12.75
C ILE A 39 -4.28 1.40 11.85
N SER A 40 -5.49 1.98 11.89
CA SER A 40 -5.83 3.11 11.03
C SER A 40 -6.64 4.18 11.77
N ALA A 41 -6.54 5.40 11.29
CA ALA A 41 -7.42 6.50 11.67
C ALA A 41 -7.62 7.43 10.49
N GLY A 42 -8.83 7.96 10.31
CA GLY A 42 -9.14 8.84 9.19
C GLY A 42 -8.19 10.02 9.08
N GLY A 43 -7.54 10.18 7.92
CA GLY A 43 -6.58 11.27 7.65
C GLY A 43 -5.29 11.23 8.46
N ALA A 44 -5.04 10.20 9.25
CA ALA A 44 -3.87 10.13 10.11
C ALA A 44 -2.56 10.10 9.30
N SER A 45 -1.55 10.76 9.83
CA SER A 45 -0.15 10.63 9.43
C SER A 45 0.56 9.58 10.28
N LEU A 46 1.70 9.09 9.81
CA LEU A 46 2.56 8.21 10.61
C LEU A 46 2.97 8.88 11.93
N ARG A 47 3.19 10.21 11.94
CA ARG A 47 3.47 10.97 13.18
C ARG A 47 2.34 10.86 14.20
N MET A 48 1.08 10.87 13.75
CA MET A 48 -0.04 10.70 14.67
C MET A 48 -0.06 9.31 15.29
N HIS A 49 0.27 8.27 14.52
CA HIS A 49 0.40 6.90 15.04
C HIS A 49 1.57 6.78 16.02
N LEU A 50 2.74 7.39 15.72
CA LEU A 50 3.87 7.46 16.66
C LEU A 50 3.47 8.09 17.98
N ASN A 51 2.76 9.22 17.94
CA ASN A 51 2.34 9.94 19.15
C ASN A 51 1.33 9.15 20.00
N LYS A 52 0.47 8.32 19.39
CA LYS A 52 -0.47 7.45 20.09
C LYS A 52 0.20 6.24 20.75
N GLY A 53 1.33 5.79 20.22
CA GLY A 53 2.10 4.65 20.71
C GLY A 53 1.46 3.28 20.53
N GLU A 54 0.24 3.18 19.98
CA GLU A 54 -0.45 1.91 19.78
C GLU A 54 0.26 1.04 18.74
N ALA A 55 0.68 1.66 17.63
CA ALA A 55 1.40 0.99 16.55
C ALA A 55 2.72 0.39 17.05
N GLN A 56 3.51 1.16 17.81
CA GLN A 56 4.76 0.67 18.39
C GLN A 56 4.52 -0.51 19.33
N ARG A 57 3.58 -0.39 20.27
CA ARG A 57 3.24 -1.51 21.18
C ARG A 57 2.76 -2.75 20.43
N THR A 58 2.13 -2.58 19.26
CA THR A 58 1.70 -3.73 18.45
C THR A 58 2.87 -4.36 17.70
N ILE A 59 3.83 -3.56 17.23
CA ILE A 59 5.08 -4.06 16.65
C ILE A 59 5.88 -4.81 17.72
N GLU A 60 6.02 -4.23 18.91
CA GLU A 60 6.77 -4.78 20.06
C GLU A 60 6.25 -6.14 20.55
N ARG A 61 4.96 -6.43 20.38
CA ARG A 61 4.41 -7.77 20.66
C ARG A 61 4.98 -8.84 19.75
N GLY A 62 5.56 -8.46 18.60
CA GLY A 62 6.21 -9.33 17.65
C GLY A 62 5.27 -10.20 16.83
N GLY A 63 5.86 -11.17 16.12
CA GLY A 63 5.11 -12.10 15.25
C GLY A 63 4.78 -11.54 13.87
N TRP A 64 5.37 -10.42 13.48
CA TRP A 64 5.19 -9.82 12.16
C TRP A 64 6.36 -10.12 11.25
N ASP A 65 6.10 -10.59 10.02
CA ASP A 65 7.10 -10.66 8.95
C ASP A 65 7.28 -9.29 8.30
N TRP A 66 6.16 -8.54 8.18
CA TRP A 66 6.11 -7.22 7.57
C TRP A 66 5.33 -6.21 8.39
N VAL A 67 5.80 -4.97 8.40
CA VAL A 67 5.00 -3.81 8.82
C VAL A 67 4.88 -2.87 7.63
N VAL A 68 3.65 -2.67 7.18
CA VAL A 68 3.31 -1.80 6.05
C VAL A 68 3.02 -0.40 6.57
N LEU A 69 3.75 0.60 6.09
CA LEU A 69 3.61 1.99 6.48
C LEU A 69 2.98 2.81 5.33
N GLN A 70 1.82 3.41 5.59
CA GLN A 70 1.15 4.32 4.66
C GLN A 70 1.04 5.71 5.30
N GLU A 71 1.73 6.70 4.71
CA GLU A 71 1.70 8.09 5.19
C GLU A 71 0.47 8.84 4.69
N GLN A 72 0.12 9.95 5.33
CA GLN A 72 -0.92 10.86 4.87
C GLN A 72 -0.60 11.33 3.44
N SER A 73 -1.59 11.25 2.53
CA SER A 73 -1.40 11.30 1.08
C SER A 73 -0.65 12.51 0.52
N THR A 74 -0.67 13.65 1.21
CA THR A 74 0.00 14.88 0.75
C THR A 74 1.28 15.22 1.52
N LEU A 75 1.54 14.58 2.66
CA LEU A 75 2.72 14.90 3.47
C LEU A 75 4.04 14.64 2.72
N PRO A 76 4.20 13.52 1.98
CA PRO A 76 5.45 13.27 1.25
C PRO A 76 5.78 14.37 0.23
N ILE A 77 4.75 15.02 -0.35
CA ILE A 77 4.93 16.14 -1.28
C ILE A 77 5.22 17.45 -0.52
N LYS A 78 4.43 17.72 0.52
CA LYS A 78 4.50 19.00 1.25
C LYS A 78 5.72 19.10 2.16
N ASN A 79 6.16 17.99 2.71
CA ASN A 79 7.27 17.92 3.65
C ASN A 79 7.91 16.51 3.64
N ALA A 80 8.68 16.22 2.58
CA ALA A 80 9.37 14.94 2.44
C ALA A 80 10.31 14.66 3.62
N LYS A 81 10.98 15.67 4.17
CA LYS A 81 11.86 15.53 5.34
C LYS A 81 11.09 14.93 6.53
N ARG A 82 9.92 15.49 6.86
CA ARG A 82 9.09 15.01 7.97
C ARG A 82 8.54 13.61 7.71
N PHE A 83 8.16 13.32 6.48
CA PHE A 83 7.78 11.96 6.07
C PHE A 83 8.91 10.97 6.33
N HIS A 84 10.13 11.28 5.88
CA HIS A 84 11.31 10.43 6.09
C HIS A 84 11.64 10.25 7.58
N GLU A 85 11.54 11.31 8.38
CA GLU A 85 11.72 11.22 9.85
C GLU A 85 10.70 10.26 10.49
N ASN A 86 9.44 10.30 10.05
CA ASN A 86 8.40 9.40 10.55
C ASN A 86 8.69 7.94 10.17
N VAL A 87 9.11 7.70 8.92
CA VAL A 87 9.45 6.35 8.46
C VAL A 87 10.65 5.79 9.23
N ARG A 88 11.73 6.57 9.40
CA ARG A 88 12.90 6.15 10.19
C ARG A 88 12.53 5.75 11.61
N ALA A 89 11.66 6.53 12.25
CA ALA A 89 11.22 6.24 13.61
C ALA A 89 10.46 4.91 13.71
N PHE A 90 9.62 4.58 12.73
CA PHE A 90 8.97 3.27 12.66
C PHE A 90 9.93 2.16 12.29
N ASP A 91 10.79 2.35 11.27
CA ASP A 91 11.72 1.34 10.79
C ASP A 91 12.67 0.88 11.90
N ALA A 92 13.11 1.78 12.78
CA ALA A 92 13.93 1.44 13.93
C ALA A 92 13.23 0.41 14.84
N VAL A 93 11.98 0.67 15.23
CA VAL A 93 11.20 -0.25 16.07
C VAL A 93 10.89 -1.55 15.32
N ILE A 94 10.55 -1.48 14.04
CA ILE A 94 10.23 -2.64 13.21
C ILE A 94 11.42 -3.61 13.15
N ARG A 95 12.62 -3.09 12.87
CA ARG A 95 13.84 -3.90 12.77
C ARG A 95 14.27 -4.48 14.11
N GLU A 96 14.15 -3.70 15.18
CA GLU A 96 14.45 -4.15 16.54
C GLU A 96 13.63 -5.39 16.91
N HIS A 97 12.41 -5.51 16.38
CA HIS A 97 11.51 -6.64 16.63
C HIS A 97 11.47 -7.67 15.49
N GLY A 98 12.49 -7.67 14.61
CA GLY A 98 12.73 -8.71 13.61
C GLY A 98 11.82 -8.67 12.39
N ALA A 99 10.97 -7.65 12.24
CA ALA A 99 10.11 -7.47 11.07
C ALA A 99 10.81 -6.67 9.95
N ARG A 100 10.21 -6.68 8.76
CA ARG A 100 10.65 -5.89 7.60
C ARG A 100 9.68 -4.74 7.34
N THR A 101 10.21 -3.59 6.94
CA THR A 101 9.40 -2.44 6.55
C THR A 101 8.98 -2.53 5.09
N ALA A 102 7.70 -2.31 4.81
CA ALA A 102 7.17 -2.08 3.48
C ALA A 102 6.50 -0.70 3.42
N LEU A 103 6.86 0.10 2.44
CA LEU A 103 6.33 1.44 2.24
C LEU A 103 5.21 1.40 1.20
N TYR A 104 3.99 1.69 1.59
CA TYR A 104 2.84 1.73 0.69
C TYR A 104 2.81 3.07 -0.03
N LEU A 105 3.45 3.17 -1.20
CA LEU A 105 3.43 4.33 -2.09
C LEU A 105 2.03 4.50 -2.68
N THR A 106 1.32 5.52 -2.21
CA THR A 106 -0.01 5.87 -2.67
C THR A 106 0.01 6.73 -3.93
N TRP A 107 -1.16 7.09 -4.43
CA TRP A 107 -1.38 7.81 -5.68
C TRP A 107 -1.64 9.29 -5.48
N ALA A 108 -1.41 10.06 -6.54
CA ALA A 108 -1.74 11.46 -6.61
C ALA A 108 -3.26 11.69 -6.61
N ARG A 109 -3.70 12.83 -6.13
CA ARG A 109 -5.10 13.25 -6.25
C ARG A 109 -5.45 13.48 -7.72
N ARG A 110 -6.70 13.23 -8.10
CA ARG A 110 -7.19 13.45 -9.46
C ARG A 110 -6.97 14.87 -9.96
N THR A 111 -7.02 15.86 -9.06
CA THR A 111 -6.82 17.29 -9.37
C THR A 111 -5.36 17.72 -9.46
N ALA A 112 -4.40 16.83 -9.18
CA ALA A 112 -2.97 17.12 -9.18
C ALA A 112 -2.15 15.90 -9.62
N PRO A 113 -2.43 15.30 -10.80
CA PRO A 113 -1.79 14.06 -11.25
C PRO A 113 -0.27 14.18 -11.41
N GLU A 114 0.23 15.37 -11.74
CA GLU A 114 1.66 15.69 -11.86
C GLU A 114 2.42 15.47 -10.53
N SER A 115 1.75 15.50 -9.40
CA SER A 115 2.37 15.29 -8.09
C SER A 115 2.80 13.83 -7.84
N GLN A 116 2.39 12.89 -8.70
CA GLN A 116 2.79 11.47 -8.57
C GLN A 116 4.31 11.30 -8.60
N ARG A 117 5.01 12.08 -9.43
CA ARG A 117 6.47 12.04 -9.50
C ARG A 117 7.10 12.38 -8.15
N ALA A 118 6.68 13.46 -7.52
CA ALA A 118 7.19 13.87 -6.21
C ALA A 118 6.89 12.83 -5.11
N LEU A 119 5.69 12.21 -5.14
CA LEU A 119 5.36 11.09 -4.26
C LEU A 119 6.33 9.93 -4.46
N THR A 120 6.51 9.50 -5.70
CA THR A 120 7.37 8.37 -6.06
C THR A 120 8.81 8.61 -5.62
N ASP A 121 9.35 9.80 -5.90
CA ASP A 121 10.72 10.17 -5.53
C ASP A 121 10.91 10.17 -4.00
N ALA A 122 9.95 10.71 -3.23
CA ALA A 122 10.02 10.73 -1.78
C ALA A 122 10.01 9.32 -1.16
N TYR A 123 9.14 8.43 -1.65
CA TYR A 123 9.08 7.05 -1.16
C TYR A 123 10.31 6.22 -1.57
N ARG A 124 10.77 6.37 -2.81
CA ARG A 124 11.97 5.67 -3.29
C ARG A 124 13.23 6.10 -2.55
N ALA A 125 13.36 7.39 -2.25
CA ALA A 125 14.51 7.91 -1.51
C ALA A 125 14.63 7.28 -0.13
N ILE A 126 13.57 7.29 0.67
CA ILE A 126 13.61 6.69 2.01
C ILE A 126 13.65 5.16 1.95
N GLY A 127 12.99 4.54 0.96
CA GLY A 127 13.07 3.10 0.72
C GLY A 127 14.50 2.65 0.44
N ALA A 128 15.21 3.35 -0.43
CA ALA A 128 16.62 3.07 -0.76
C ALA A 128 17.54 3.29 0.46
N GLU A 129 17.32 4.38 1.20
CA GLU A 129 18.11 4.69 2.41
C GLU A 129 18.02 3.58 3.45
N LEU A 130 16.83 3.06 3.69
CA LEU A 130 16.58 2.05 4.72
C LEU A 130 16.65 0.60 4.19
N GLY A 131 16.79 0.37 2.90
CA GLY A 131 16.62 -0.95 2.31
C GLY A 131 15.19 -1.50 2.51
N ALA A 132 14.21 -0.62 2.65
CA ALA A 132 12.82 -0.99 2.83
C ALA A 132 12.15 -1.22 1.47
N ALA A 133 11.25 -2.21 1.41
CA ALA A 133 10.50 -2.48 0.20
C ALA A 133 9.49 -1.36 -0.09
N VAL A 134 9.28 -1.01 -1.36
CA VAL A 134 8.26 -0.06 -1.77
C VAL A 134 7.18 -0.78 -2.56
N VAL A 135 5.94 -0.72 -2.09
CA VAL A 135 4.76 -1.21 -2.81
C VAL A 135 4.32 -0.13 -3.79
N PRO A 136 4.44 -0.34 -5.12
CA PRO A 136 4.41 0.73 -6.11
C PRO A 136 2.98 1.10 -6.58
N ALA A 137 1.99 1.14 -5.67
CA ALA A 137 0.59 1.32 -6.06
C ALA A 137 0.33 2.65 -6.79
N GLY A 138 0.96 3.75 -6.38
CA GLY A 138 0.82 5.03 -7.08
C GLY A 138 1.37 5.00 -8.51
N ILE A 139 2.42 4.21 -8.75
CA ILE A 139 2.97 4.02 -10.11
C ILE A 139 1.98 3.20 -10.96
N ALA A 140 1.41 2.14 -10.39
CA ALA A 140 0.39 1.34 -11.06
C ALA A 140 -0.85 2.18 -11.41
N TRP A 141 -1.30 3.06 -10.50
CA TRP A 141 -2.39 3.98 -10.74
C TRP A 141 -2.11 4.93 -11.89
N GLN A 142 -0.91 5.55 -11.91
CA GLN A 142 -0.50 6.45 -12.98
C GLN A 142 -0.50 5.74 -14.34
N ARG A 143 0.02 4.50 -14.39
CA ARG A 143 0.01 3.68 -15.61
C ARG A 143 -1.41 3.37 -16.08
N PHE A 144 -2.26 2.89 -15.16
CA PHE A 144 -3.64 2.57 -15.50
C PHE A 144 -4.39 3.77 -16.06
N LEU A 145 -4.28 4.93 -15.40
CA LEU A 145 -4.96 6.17 -15.83
C LEU A 145 -4.39 6.77 -17.12
N ALA A 146 -3.20 6.39 -17.53
CA ALA A 146 -2.64 6.79 -18.82
C ALA A 146 -3.24 6.02 -20.01
N GLU A 147 -3.78 4.83 -19.77
CA GLU A 147 -4.26 3.92 -20.80
C GLU A 147 -5.78 3.67 -20.73
N HIS A 148 -6.40 3.92 -19.56
CA HIS A 148 -7.78 3.56 -19.29
C HIS A 148 -8.52 4.61 -18.47
N ASP A 149 -9.73 4.96 -18.89
CA ASP A 149 -10.66 5.83 -18.16
C ASP A 149 -11.59 5.04 -17.21
N THR A 150 -11.73 3.72 -17.45
CA THR A 150 -12.63 2.84 -16.69
C THR A 150 -11.96 1.53 -16.32
N PRO A 151 -12.28 0.96 -15.15
CA PRO A 151 -13.11 1.54 -14.07
C PRO A 151 -12.44 2.76 -13.42
N ALA A 152 -13.24 3.68 -12.89
CA ALA A 152 -12.71 4.82 -12.13
C ALA A 152 -11.95 4.33 -10.90
N LEU A 153 -10.72 4.81 -10.71
CA LEU A 153 -9.89 4.45 -9.55
C LEU A 153 -10.16 5.38 -8.36
N HIS A 154 -10.36 6.68 -8.61
CA HIS A 154 -10.71 7.66 -7.58
C HIS A 154 -12.21 7.69 -7.33
N ASP A 155 -12.59 7.77 -6.08
CA ASP A 155 -13.95 8.10 -5.65
C ASP A 155 -14.34 9.55 -6.08
N ALA A 156 -15.58 9.93 -5.84
CA ALA A 156 -16.11 11.25 -6.22
C ALA A 156 -15.28 12.42 -5.69
N ASP A 157 -14.66 12.27 -4.51
CA ASP A 157 -13.81 13.30 -3.90
C ASP A 157 -12.44 13.47 -4.58
N GLY A 158 -12.13 12.65 -5.58
CA GLY A 158 -10.87 12.69 -6.34
C GLY A 158 -9.61 12.34 -5.55
N SER A 159 -9.76 11.70 -4.39
CA SER A 159 -8.67 11.38 -3.48
C SER A 159 -8.72 9.92 -3.00
N HIS A 160 -9.85 9.51 -2.41
CA HIS A 160 -10.02 8.16 -1.89
C HIS A 160 -10.20 7.14 -3.02
N PRO A 161 -9.85 5.86 -2.75
CA PRO A 161 -9.98 4.81 -3.75
C PRO A 161 -11.42 4.31 -3.86
N THR A 162 -11.85 4.00 -5.08
CA THR A 162 -12.96 3.07 -5.33
C THR A 162 -12.53 1.65 -5.01
N LEU A 163 -13.43 0.67 -5.17
CA LEU A 163 -13.06 -0.75 -5.09
C LEU A 163 -11.97 -1.10 -6.12
N ALA A 164 -12.07 -0.59 -7.35
CA ALA A 164 -11.08 -0.83 -8.39
C ALA A 164 -9.70 -0.26 -8.03
N GLY A 165 -9.68 0.96 -7.47
CA GLY A 165 -8.42 1.55 -7.00
C GLY A 165 -7.79 0.78 -5.84
N SER A 166 -8.59 0.34 -4.87
CA SER A 166 -8.10 -0.50 -3.76
C SER A 166 -7.61 -1.87 -4.24
N TYR A 167 -8.30 -2.47 -5.22
CA TYR A 167 -7.89 -3.73 -5.81
C TYR A 167 -6.57 -3.61 -6.57
N LEU A 168 -6.42 -2.58 -7.40
CA LEU A 168 -5.15 -2.29 -8.07
C LEU A 168 -3.99 -2.16 -7.06
N ALA A 169 -4.22 -1.40 -5.99
CA ALA A 169 -3.24 -1.25 -4.94
C ALA A 169 -2.91 -2.60 -4.26
N ALA A 170 -3.92 -3.42 -3.96
CA ALA A 170 -3.73 -4.74 -3.37
C ALA A 170 -2.92 -5.68 -4.27
N CYS A 171 -3.10 -5.64 -5.59
CA CYS A 171 -2.29 -6.40 -6.55
C CYS A 171 -0.80 -6.07 -6.45
N CYS A 172 -0.44 -4.81 -6.14
CA CYS A 172 0.96 -4.39 -6.00
C CYS A 172 1.67 -4.97 -4.76
N PHE A 173 0.92 -5.49 -3.78
CA PHE A 173 1.51 -6.14 -2.61
C PHE A 173 2.00 -7.57 -2.90
N LEU A 174 1.44 -8.26 -3.89
CA LEU A 174 1.81 -9.65 -4.17
C LEU A 174 3.30 -9.83 -4.47
N PRO A 175 3.92 -9.05 -5.39
CA PRO A 175 5.35 -9.18 -5.66
C PRO A 175 6.21 -8.87 -4.42
N VAL A 176 5.78 -7.92 -3.59
CA VAL A 176 6.55 -7.46 -2.44
C VAL A 176 6.49 -8.44 -1.27
N LEU A 177 5.28 -8.87 -0.90
CA LEU A 177 5.10 -9.71 0.29
C LEU A 177 5.31 -11.20 0.00
N PHE A 178 4.99 -11.66 -1.21
CA PHE A 178 4.94 -13.08 -1.56
C PHE A 178 5.86 -13.46 -2.73
N ARG A 179 6.43 -12.50 -3.46
CA ARG A 179 7.17 -12.73 -4.72
C ARG A 179 6.30 -13.36 -5.82
N GLU A 180 5.00 -13.04 -5.79
CA GLU A 180 4.00 -13.56 -6.71
C GLU A 180 3.57 -12.52 -7.75
N ASN A 181 3.21 -12.99 -8.93
CA ASN A 181 2.68 -12.12 -9.98
C ASN A 181 1.16 -11.96 -9.81
N PRO A 182 0.60 -10.76 -9.90
CA PRO A 182 -0.84 -10.54 -9.80
C PRO A 182 -1.65 -10.98 -11.03
N LEU A 183 -1.01 -11.27 -12.17
CA LEU A 183 -1.70 -11.59 -13.42
C LEU A 183 -2.49 -12.92 -13.36
N GLY A 184 -3.68 -12.94 -13.97
CA GLY A 184 -4.46 -14.17 -14.14
C GLY A 184 -5.09 -14.71 -12.86
N ILE A 185 -5.32 -13.87 -11.85
CA ILE A 185 -6.11 -14.23 -10.66
C ILE A 185 -7.58 -13.94 -10.96
N GLU A 186 -8.32 -14.98 -11.31
CA GLU A 186 -9.73 -14.88 -11.64
C GLU A 186 -10.61 -14.62 -10.40
N ARG A 187 -11.77 -13.94 -10.58
CA ARG A 187 -12.80 -13.69 -9.57
C ARG A 187 -12.28 -13.15 -8.24
N SER A 188 -11.16 -12.46 -8.30
CA SER A 188 -10.46 -11.98 -7.09
C SER A 188 -11.05 -10.70 -6.48
N ALA A 189 -11.92 -10.01 -7.22
CA ALA A 189 -12.58 -8.77 -6.78
C ALA A 189 -14.11 -8.83 -7.07
N PRO A 190 -14.93 -9.30 -6.13
CA PRO A 190 -16.39 -9.23 -6.27
C PRO A 190 -16.84 -7.78 -6.52
N GLY A 191 -17.63 -7.57 -7.58
CA GLY A 191 -18.10 -6.25 -8.00
C GLY A 191 -17.28 -5.58 -9.12
N LEU A 192 -16.20 -6.23 -9.58
CA LEU A 192 -15.50 -5.88 -10.82
C LEU A 192 -15.72 -6.99 -11.85
N ASP A 193 -15.86 -6.62 -13.13
CA ASP A 193 -15.87 -7.58 -14.23
C ASP A 193 -14.45 -8.12 -14.52
N ASP A 194 -14.39 -9.26 -15.20
CA ASP A 194 -13.13 -9.97 -15.44
C ASP A 194 -12.16 -9.16 -16.32
N ASP A 195 -12.68 -8.34 -17.23
CA ASP A 195 -11.87 -7.48 -18.10
C ASP A 195 -11.24 -6.32 -17.32
N ALA A 196 -12.01 -5.69 -16.42
CA ALA A 196 -11.47 -4.69 -15.49
C ALA A 196 -10.40 -5.30 -14.57
N VAL A 197 -10.65 -6.49 -14.03
CA VAL A 197 -9.68 -7.23 -13.20
C VAL A 197 -8.38 -7.47 -13.96
N ALA A 198 -8.45 -7.96 -15.21
CA ALA A 198 -7.27 -8.22 -16.03
C ALA A 198 -6.43 -6.94 -16.29
N ARG A 199 -7.09 -5.82 -16.62
CA ARG A 199 -6.41 -4.53 -16.84
C ARG A 199 -5.74 -3.99 -15.56
N LEU A 200 -6.42 -4.08 -14.42
CA LEU A 200 -5.87 -3.66 -13.14
C LEU A 200 -4.65 -4.51 -12.74
N GLN A 201 -4.72 -5.83 -12.93
CA GLN A 201 -3.60 -6.73 -12.69
C GLN A 201 -2.41 -6.42 -13.61
N ALA A 202 -2.67 -6.13 -14.89
CA ALA A 202 -1.62 -5.78 -15.85
C ALA A 202 -0.89 -4.49 -15.44
N ALA A 203 -1.63 -3.45 -15.03
CA ALA A 203 -1.04 -2.21 -14.54
C ALA A 203 -0.21 -2.41 -13.28
N ALA A 204 -0.65 -3.28 -12.35
CA ALA A 204 0.10 -3.61 -11.15
C ALA A 204 1.40 -4.38 -11.48
N ALA A 205 1.34 -5.37 -12.36
CA ALA A 205 2.50 -6.16 -12.78
C ALA A 205 3.56 -5.31 -13.48
N ALA A 206 3.15 -4.29 -14.23
CA ALA A 206 4.05 -3.40 -14.95
C ALA A 206 4.67 -2.28 -14.09
N ALA A 207 4.28 -2.15 -12.81
CA ALA A 207 4.73 -1.08 -11.92
C ALA A 207 5.97 -1.44 -11.09
N GLY A 208 6.32 -2.73 -11.03
CA GLY A 208 7.44 -3.28 -10.25
C GLY A 208 8.80 -3.14 -10.93
#